data_c16f3b69a4a218bd18a271bf9be4b275
#
_entry.id   c16f3b69a4a218bd18a271bf9be4b275
#
_cell.length_a   1.000
_cell.length_b   1.000
_cell.length_c   1.000
_cell.angle_alpha   90.00
_cell.angle_beta   90.00
_cell.angle_gamma   90.00
#
_symmetry.space_group_name_H-M   'P 1'
#
loop_
_entity.id
_entity.type
_entity.pdbx_description
1 polymer ?
#
loop_
_entity_poly.entity_id
_entity_poly.type
_entity_poly.pdbx_seq_one_letter_code
_entity_poly.pdbx_strand_id
1 'polypeptide(L)'
;HTSREYHRSMRVAFFDWGNRRLIDITRDMVAQKHCSLKKDAEVNYLRKCKEKGNIPTDDEIKKRGGSQANLHMRFLRSLLNFSAGYYEDAEGGPLIKYNPVQRLSQTKAWYRVPRRQTIIKTHELPDWFEAVTDVENKIIKDYILFLLLTGSRREEGMTLEVEQVDLKQRSYTFLDPKNRQPLTLPLPDYLFDIIKQRVKNANGDRYVFSGTGKNGHLVEPKQQVKKIIRKSGVTFTLHDLRRHFITVADSLDLSVFAIKRLVNHSIGGDVTSGYVVTDVERLRGPMQKIEDKILAIAGVKEKGKVIPLKRQG
;
A
#
# COMPACT_ATOMS: atom_id res chain seq x y z
N HIS A 1 -1.67 7.51 12.00
CA HIS A 1 -2.13 7.87 10.65
C HIS A 1 -3.63 8.20 10.63
N THR A 2 -4.49 7.37 11.17
CA THR A 2 -5.95 7.54 11.18
C THR A 2 -6.40 8.85 11.86
N SER A 3 -5.83 9.19 13.02
CA SER A 3 -6.15 10.44 13.74
C SER A 3 -5.85 11.67 12.87
N ARG A 4 -4.70 11.70 12.19
CA ARG A 4 -4.32 12.82 11.29
C ARG A 4 -5.31 12.97 10.12
N GLU A 5 -5.78 11.87 9.54
CA GLU A 5 -6.78 11.90 8.47
C GLU A 5 -8.16 12.36 8.97
N TYR A 6 -8.52 12.03 10.21
CA TYR A 6 -9.75 12.51 10.84
C TYR A 6 -9.71 14.02 11.07
N HIS A 7 -8.63 14.55 11.63
CA HIS A 7 -8.42 15.99 11.76
C HIS A 7 -8.43 16.70 10.41
N ARG A 8 -7.83 16.10 9.40
CA ARG A 8 -7.86 16.63 8.04
C ARG A 8 -9.29 16.67 7.48
N SER A 9 -10.07 15.60 7.67
CA SER A 9 -11.46 15.55 7.20
C SER A 9 -12.33 16.60 7.86
N MET A 10 -12.19 16.83 9.16
CA MET A 10 -12.88 17.91 9.86
C MET A 10 -12.53 19.27 9.24
N ARG A 11 -11.24 19.55 9.11
CA ARG A 11 -10.78 20.86 8.64
C ARG A 11 -11.11 21.16 7.18
N VAL A 12 -11.10 20.13 6.31
CA VAL A 12 -11.26 20.31 4.85
C VAL A 12 -12.71 20.13 4.40
N ALA A 13 -13.42 19.15 4.97
CA ALA A 13 -14.75 18.77 4.48
C ALA A 13 -15.90 19.22 5.39
N PHE A 14 -15.64 19.35 6.68
CA PHE A 14 -16.69 19.63 7.68
C PHE A 14 -16.39 20.85 8.55
N PHE A 15 -15.54 21.76 8.06
CA PHE A 15 -15.24 23.01 8.77
C PHE A 15 -16.52 23.79 9.13
N ASP A 16 -17.47 23.88 8.19
CA ASP A 16 -18.76 24.53 8.33
C ASP A 16 -19.74 23.77 9.26
N TRP A 17 -19.39 22.55 9.69
CA TRP A 17 -20.18 21.74 10.62
C TRP A 17 -19.53 21.65 12.02
N GLY A 18 -18.38 22.29 12.24
CA GLY A 18 -17.61 22.17 13.47
C GLY A 18 -18.37 22.53 14.75
N ASN A 19 -19.28 23.52 14.67
CA ASN A 19 -20.12 23.97 15.78
C ASN A 19 -21.55 23.42 15.73
N ARG A 20 -21.85 22.49 14.81
CA ARG A 20 -23.17 21.89 14.69
C ARG A 20 -23.32 20.72 15.64
N ARG A 21 -24.45 20.59 16.33
CA ARG A 21 -24.74 19.40 17.13
C ARG A 21 -24.86 18.18 16.20
N LEU A 22 -24.34 17.05 16.64
CA LEU A 22 -24.33 15.82 15.82
C LEU A 22 -25.75 15.32 15.53
N ILE A 23 -26.70 15.53 16.43
CA ILE A 23 -28.10 15.16 16.28
C ILE A 23 -28.83 15.98 15.20
N ASP A 24 -28.33 17.16 14.84
CA ASP A 24 -28.92 18.04 13.82
C ASP A 24 -28.46 17.67 12.39
N ILE A 25 -27.54 16.71 12.25
CA ILE A 25 -27.05 16.25 10.94
C ILE A 25 -28.08 15.32 10.31
N THR A 26 -28.77 15.86 9.30
CA THR A 26 -29.85 15.11 8.60
C THR A 26 -29.31 14.28 7.44
N ARG A 27 -30.13 13.33 6.96
CA ARG A 27 -29.84 12.51 5.77
C ARG A 27 -29.66 13.37 4.50
N ASP A 28 -30.44 14.43 4.36
CA ASP A 28 -30.37 15.34 3.20
C ASP A 28 -29.10 16.18 3.24
N MET A 29 -28.70 16.67 4.41
CA MET A 29 -27.42 17.36 4.59
C MET A 29 -26.23 16.49 4.19
N VAL A 30 -26.24 15.21 4.57
CA VAL A 30 -25.20 14.25 4.20
C VAL A 30 -25.15 14.06 2.68
N ALA A 31 -26.31 13.89 2.04
CA ALA A 31 -26.40 13.68 0.59
C ALA A 31 -25.89 14.94 -0.17
N GLN A 32 -26.33 16.12 0.24
CA GLN A 32 -25.90 17.39 -0.34
C GLN A 32 -24.38 17.60 -0.16
N LYS A 33 -23.87 17.37 1.06
CA LYS A 33 -22.44 17.50 1.37
C LYS A 33 -21.59 16.52 0.55
N HIS A 34 -22.04 15.27 0.39
CA HIS A 34 -21.35 14.28 -0.45
C HIS A 34 -21.24 14.74 -1.90
N CYS A 35 -22.34 15.31 -2.44
CA CYS A 35 -22.37 15.86 -3.79
C CYS A 35 -21.47 17.09 -3.93
N SER A 36 -21.55 18.05 -2.99
CA SER A 36 -20.73 19.27 -3.03
C SER A 36 -19.23 18.98 -2.98
N LEU A 37 -18.80 18.07 -2.11
CA LEU A 37 -17.39 17.68 -2.00
C LEU A 37 -16.80 17.14 -3.32
N LYS A 38 -17.61 16.42 -4.11
CA LYS A 38 -17.20 15.98 -5.44
C LYS A 38 -17.12 17.14 -6.41
N LYS A 39 -18.16 17.99 -6.47
CA LYS A 39 -18.20 19.17 -7.34
C LYS A 39 -17.04 20.14 -7.06
N ASP A 40 -16.75 20.40 -5.79
CA ASP A 40 -15.63 21.26 -5.39
C ASP A 40 -14.29 20.71 -5.88
N ALA A 41 -14.11 19.39 -5.85
CA ALA A 41 -12.91 18.74 -6.37
C ALA A 41 -12.82 18.83 -7.90
N GLU A 42 -13.93 18.72 -8.62
CA GLU A 42 -14.02 18.91 -10.08
C GLU A 42 -13.64 20.35 -10.47
N VAL A 43 -14.23 21.34 -9.79
CA VAL A 43 -13.93 22.76 -10.00
C VAL A 43 -12.45 23.07 -9.71
N ASN A 44 -11.92 22.56 -8.60
CA ASN A 44 -10.51 22.74 -8.26
C ASN A 44 -9.58 22.09 -9.28
N TYR A 45 -9.97 20.95 -9.84
CA TYR A 45 -9.20 20.30 -10.90
C TYR A 45 -9.19 21.14 -12.18
N LEU A 46 -10.33 21.61 -12.63
CA LEU A 46 -10.46 22.50 -13.79
C LEU A 46 -9.61 23.76 -13.64
N ARG A 47 -9.66 24.42 -12.48
CA ARG A 47 -8.84 25.60 -12.19
C ARG A 47 -7.35 25.29 -12.36
N LYS A 48 -6.86 24.17 -11.77
CA LYS A 48 -5.46 23.75 -11.88
C LYS A 48 -5.04 23.39 -13.31
N CYS A 49 -5.95 22.83 -14.10
CA CYS A 49 -5.69 22.54 -15.51
C CYS A 49 -5.54 23.85 -16.29
N LYS A 50 -6.44 24.80 -16.08
CA LYS A 50 -6.39 26.14 -16.70
C LYS A 50 -5.09 26.89 -16.36
N GLU A 51 -4.68 26.89 -15.08
CA GLU A 51 -3.42 27.48 -14.62
C GLU A 51 -2.18 26.88 -15.32
N LYS A 52 -2.27 25.63 -15.78
CA LYS A 52 -1.19 24.90 -16.48
C LYS A 52 -1.31 24.91 -18.01
N GLY A 53 -2.32 25.59 -18.56
CA GLY A 53 -2.61 25.57 -20.00
C GLY A 53 -3.15 24.26 -20.53
N ASN A 54 -3.65 23.37 -19.68
CA ASN A 54 -4.19 22.06 -20.05
C ASN A 54 -5.72 22.12 -20.19
N ILE A 55 -6.27 21.45 -21.18
CA ILE A 55 -7.72 21.29 -21.38
C ILE A 55 -8.06 19.82 -21.04
N PRO A 56 -8.70 19.57 -19.87
CA PRO A 56 -9.08 18.22 -19.49
C PRO A 56 -10.35 17.78 -20.23
N THR A 57 -10.48 16.48 -20.49
CA THR A 57 -11.71 15.90 -21.04
C THR A 57 -12.79 15.80 -19.95
N ASP A 58 -14.06 15.72 -20.38
CA ASP A 58 -15.19 15.52 -19.46
C ASP A 58 -15.03 14.26 -18.60
N ASP A 59 -14.48 13.21 -19.18
CA ASP A 59 -14.19 11.94 -18.49
C ASP A 59 -13.14 12.09 -17.39
N GLU A 60 -12.11 12.90 -17.62
CA GLU A 60 -11.09 13.20 -16.60
C GLU A 60 -11.68 14.00 -15.46
N ILE A 61 -12.59 14.94 -15.75
CA ILE A 61 -13.28 15.75 -14.76
C ILE A 61 -14.19 14.84 -13.90
N LYS A 62 -15.06 14.05 -14.52
CA LYS A 62 -16.01 13.15 -13.84
C LYS A 62 -15.33 12.13 -12.91
N LYS A 63 -14.10 11.73 -13.20
CA LYS A 63 -13.29 10.82 -12.35
C LYS A 63 -12.74 11.49 -11.09
N ARG A 64 -12.84 12.83 -10.95
CA ARG A 64 -12.28 13.56 -9.79
C ARG A 64 -13.24 13.59 -8.62
N GLY A 65 -12.70 13.72 -7.43
CA GLY A 65 -13.41 13.98 -6.19
C GLY A 65 -14.16 12.82 -5.56
N GLY A 66 -14.65 11.85 -6.33
CA GLY A 66 -15.48 10.76 -5.79
C GLY A 66 -14.81 9.95 -4.68
N SER A 67 -13.53 9.63 -4.82
CA SER A 67 -12.76 8.92 -3.78
C SER A 67 -12.61 9.74 -2.50
N GLN A 68 -12.35 11.04 -2.63
CA GLN A 68 -12.20 11.97 -1.48
C GLN A 68 -13.55 12.21 -0.80
N ALA A 69 -14.61 12.43 -1.56
CA ALA A 69 -15.96 12.57 -1.01
C ALA A 69 -16.36 11.32 -0.21
N ASN A 70 -16.13 10.13 -0.77
CA ASN A 70 -16.36 8.87 -0.07
C ASN A 70 -15.50 8.73 1.21
N LEU A 71 -14.24 9.16 1.18
CA LEU A 71 -13.35 9.14 2.35
C LEU A 71 -13.91 10.00 3.49
N HIS A 72 -14.32 11.23 3.18
CA HIS A 72 -14.89 12.14 4.16
C HIS A 72 -16.22 11.62 4.73
N MET A 73 -17.06 11.00 3.90
CA MET A 73 -18.29 10.36 4.39
C MET A 73 -18.04 9.13 5.26
N ARG A 74 -16.99 8.32 4.97
CA ARG A 74 -16.59 7.22 5.88
C ARG A 74 -16.12 7.74 7.23
N PHE A 75 -15.36 8.84 7.24
CA PHE A 75 -14.98 9.51 8.47
C PHE A 75 -16.22 9.96 9.27
N LEU A 76 -17.16 10.69 8.63
CA LEU A 76 -18.38 11.14 9.27
C LEU A 76 -19.19 9.95 9.82
N ARG A 77 -19.31 8.86 9.04
CA ARG A 77 -19.97 7.64 9.49
C ARG A 77 -19.32 7.05 10.74
N SER A 78 -17.99 7.01 10.77
CA SER A 78 -17.24 6.50 11.93
C SER A 78 -17.41 7.38 13.16
N LEU A 79 -17.40 8.71 13.00
CA LEU A 79 -17.64 9.67 14.06
C LEU A 79 -19.05 9.49 14.67
N LEU A 80 -20.07 9.43 13.82
CA LEU A 80 -21.46 9.28 14.27
C LEU A 80 -21.72 7.92 14.92
N ASN A 81 -21.11 6.84 14.41
CA ASN A 81 -21.18 5.53 15.06
C ASN A 81 -20.51 5.52 16.45
N PHE A 82 -19.34 6.17 16.56
CA PHE A 82 -18.68 6.33 17.85
C PHE A 82 -19.57 7.10 18.83
N SER A 83 -20.14 8.20 18.36
CA SER A 83 -21.01 9.05 19.21
C SER A 83 -22.29 8.34 19.63
N ALA A 84 -22.85 7.49 18.77
CA ALA A 84 -24.01 6.66 19.10
C ALA A 84 -23.71 5.61 20.18
N GLY A 85 -22.46 5.11 20.24
CA GLY A 85 -22.06 4.16 21.29
C GLY A 85 -21.49 4.79 22.56
N TYR A 86 -21.16 6.08 22.51
CA TYR A 86 -20.47 6.75 23.62
C TYR A 86 -21.37 7.74 24.38
N TYR A 87 -22.34 8.39 23.70
CA TYR A 87 -23.22 9.38 24.32
C TYR A 87 -24.64 8.82 24.41
N GLU A 88 -25.27 9.02 25.55
CA GLU A 88 -26.66 8.63 25.83
C GLU A 88 -27.58 9.86 25.83
N ASP A 89 -28.84 9.65 25.51
CA ASP A 89 -29.90 10.64 25.71
C ASP A 89 -30.43 10.61 27.15
N ALA A 90 -31.38 11.46 27.48
CA ALA A 90 -31.94 11.57 28.82
C ALA A 90 -32.66 10.30 29.28
N GLU A 91 -33.00 9.39 28.36
CA GLU A 91 -33.72 8.14 28.61
C GLU A 91 -32.76 6.93 28.65
N GLY A 92 -31.42 7.18 28.58
CA GLY A 92 -30.39 6.12 28.59
C GLY A 92 -30.24 5.39 27.26
N GLY A 93 -30.85 5.90 26.20
CA GLY A 93 -30.69 5.40 24.83
C GLY A 93 -29.54 6.10 24.09
N PRO A 94 -29.11 5.57 22.91
CA PRO A 94 -28.07 6.19 22.14
C PRO A 94 -28.49 7.59 21.65
N LEU A 95 -27.66 8.59 21.91
CA LEU A 95 -27.91 9.97 21.46
C LEU A 95 -28.19 10.09 19.96
N ILE A 96 -27.59 9.24 19.16
CA ILE A 96 -27.78 9.15 17.72
C ILE A 96 -28.45 7.81 17.40
N LYS A 97 -29.79 7.82 17.28
CA LYS A 97 -30.59 6.60 16.98
C LYS A 97 -30.33 6.05 15.58
N TYR A 98 -30.01 6.90 14.62
CA TYR A 98 -29.73 6.53 13.23
C TYR A 98 -28.55 7.31 12.66
N ASN A 99 -27.58 6.61 12.12
CA ASN A 99 -26.49 7.25 11.41
C ASN A 99 -26.95 7.74 10.02
N PRO A 100 -27.07 9.05 9.76
CA PRO A 100 -27.61 9.59 8.51
C PRO A 100 -26.77 9.24 7.28
N VAL A 101 -25.47 8.89 7.46
CA VAL A 101 -24.59 8.46 6.35
C VAL A 101 -25.01 7.10 5.78
N GLN A 102 -25.80 6.30 6.52
CA GLN A 102 -26.33 5.02 6.02
C GLN A 102 -27.19 5.21 4.77
N ARG A 103 -27.83 6.37 4.59
CA ARG A 103 -28.57 6.71 3.37
C ARG A 103 -27.76 6.50 2.11
N LEU A 104 -26.48 6.85 2.11
CA LEU A 104 -25.61 6.67 0.94
C LEU A 104 -25.46 5.19 0.53
N SER A 105 -25.51 4.27 1.51
CA SER A 105 -25.50 2.84 1.23
C SER A 105 -26.86 2.33 0.77
N GLN A 106 -27.94 2.76 1.44
CA GLN A 106 -29.30 2.38 1.12
C GLN A 106 -29.74 2.81 -0.29
N THR A 107 -29.31 4.01 -0.70
CA THR A 107 -29.62 4.60 -2.03
C THR A 107 -28.56 4.29 -3.07
N LYS A 108 -27.52 3.50 -2.75
CA LYS A 108 -26.38 3.19 -3.63
C LYS A 108 -25.65 4.46 -4.14
N ALA A 109 -25.69 5.54 -3.38
CA ALA A 109 -25.14 6.86 -3.76
C ALA A 109 -23.64 7.02 -3.58
N TRP A 110 -22.92 6.01 -3.05
CA TRP A 110 -21.47 6.02 -3.00
C TRP A 110 -20.89 6.10 -4.41
N TYR A 111 -19.94 7.02 -4.63
CA TYR A 111 -19.27 7.10 -5.92
C TYR A 111 -18.49 5.82 -6.20
N ARG A 112 -18.67 5.27 -7.39
CA ARG A 112 -17.88 4.12 -7.84
C ARG A 112 -16.46 4.58 -8.15
N VAL A 113 -15.49 4.05 -7.40
CA VAL A 113 -14.07 4.33 -7.59
C VAL A 113 -13.42 3.05 -8.12
N PRO A 114 -12.98 3.03 -9.39
CA PRO A 114 -12.32 1.85 -9.93
C PRO A 114 -11.01 1.59 -9.20
N ARG A 115 -10.71 0.32 -8.96
CA ARG A 115 -9.41 -0.05 -8.39
C ARG A 115 -8.30 0.28 -9.38
N ARG A 116 -7.25 0.91 -8.88
CA ARG A 116 -6.06 1.14 -9.68
C ARG A 116 -5.40 -0.18 -10.03
N GLN A 117 -5.18 -0.44 -11.32
CA GLN A 117 -4.60 -1.69 -11.85
C GLN A 117 -3.22 -1.45 -12.49
N THR A 118 -2.53 -0.39 -12.06
CA THR A 118 -1.18 -0.11 -12.56
C THR A 118 -0.19 -1.15 -12.02
N ILE A 119 0.69 -1.61 -12.91
CA ILE A 119 1.78 -2.56 -12.66
C ILE A 119 2.93 -2.20 -13.60
N ILE A 120 4.15 -2.52 -13.23
CA ILE A 120 5.29 -2.48 -14.16
C ILE A 120 5.14 -3.68 -15.09
N LYS A 121 5.02 -3.44 -16.39
CA LYS A 121 4.86 -4.51 -17.37
C LYS A 121 6.15 -5.31 -17.53
N THR A 122 6.04 -6.56 -17.96
CA THR A 122 7.19 -7.45 -18.10
C THR A 122 8.30 -6.87 -19.00
N HIS A 123 7.93 -6.23 -20.12
CA HIS A 123 8.89 -5.61 -21.03
C HIS A 123 9.45 -4.28 -20.55
N GLU A 124 8.83 -3.65 -19.56
CA GLU A 124 9.29 -2.40 -18.93
C GLU A 124 10.25 -2.64 -17.78
N LEU A 125 10.27 -3.88 -17.24
CA LEU A 125 11.03 -4.19 -16.04
C LEU A 125 12.55 -4.05 -16.20
N PRO A 126 13.17 -4.43 -17.35
CA PRO A 126 14.62 -4.24 -17.53
C PRO A 126 15.03 -2.78 -17.43
N ASP A 127 14.40 -1.87 -18.16
CA ASP A 127 14.70 -0.44 -18.17
C ASP A 127 14.43 0.19 -16.79
N TRP A 128 13.35 -0.26 -16.14
CA TRP A 128 13.01 0.17 -14.80
C TRP A 128 14.06 -0.28 -13.78
N PHE A 129 14.51 -1.52 -13.87
CA PHE A 129 15.49 -2.10 -12.93
C PHE A 129 16.86 -1.43 -13.09
N GLU A 130 17.29 -1.17 -14.32
CA GLU A 130 18.50 -0.40 -14.60
C GLU A 130 18.41 1.00 -13.98
N ALA A 131 17.29 1.70 -14.19
CA ALA A 131 17.11 3.04 -13.64
C ALA A 131 17.11 3.04 -12.10
N VAL A 132 16.67 1.96 -11.44
CA VAL A 132 16.73 1.78 -9.98
C VAL A 132 18.18 1.53 -9.53
N THR A 133 18.91 0.67 -10.24
CA THR A 133 20.31 0.35 -9.88
C THR A 133 21.24 1.53 -9.99
N ASP A 134 20.93 2.50 -10.85
CA ASP A 134 21.67 3.74 -11.03
C ASP A 134 21.34 4.84 -10.02
N VAL A 135 20.43 4.58 -9.08
CA VAL A 135 20.16 5.54 -8.00
C VAL A 135 21.40 5.67 -7.10
N GLU A 136 22.00 6.87 -7.04
CA GLU A 136 23.21 7.17 -6.25
C GLU A 136 23.02 6.85 -4.76
N ASN A 137 21.85 7.16 -4.22
CA ASN A 137 21.54 6.88 -2.82
C ASN A 137 21.26 5.38 -2.63
N LYS A 138 22.28 4.67 -2.14
CA LYS A 138 22.25 3.22 -1.92
C LYS A 138 21.12 2.77 -0.98
N ILE A 139 20.74 3.59 0.02
CA ILE A 139 19.66 3.25 0.95
C ILE A 139 18.33 3.22 0.19
N ILE A 140 18.07 4.23 -0.63
CA ILE A 140 16.83 4.33 -1.41
C ILE A 140 16.78 3.24 -2.49
N LYS A 141 17.89 2.98 -3.17
CA LYS A 141 18.00 1.89 -4.13
C LYS A 141 17.63 0.55 -3.48
N ASP A 142 18.32 0.20 -2.42
CA ASP A 142 18.16 -1.08 -1.72
C ASP A 142 16.74 -1.21 -1.13
N TYR A 143 16.16 -0.13 -0.65
CA TYR A 143 14.76 -0.09 -0.20
C TYR A 143 13.76 -0.36 -1.34
N ILE A 144 13.94 0.23 -2.51
CA ILE A 144 13.06 0.01 -3.67
C ILE A 144 13.16 -1.45 -4.14
N LEU A 145 14.37 -2.02 -4.19
CA LEU A 145 14.60 -3.43 -4.50
C LEU A 145 13.98 -4.35 -3.44
N PHE A 146 14.12 -4.01 -2.16
CA PHE A 146 13.46 -4.73 -1.08
C PHE A 146 11.93 -4.79 -1.29
N LEU A 147 11.29 -3.69 -1.61
CA LEU A 147 9.84 -3.67 -1.86
C LEU A 147 9.46 -4.51 -3.08
N LEU A 148 10.25 -4.47 -4.15
CA LEU A 148 9.99 -5.28 -5.36
C LEU A 148 10.11 -6.77 -5.06
N LEU A 149 11.18 -7.18 -4.36
CA LEU A 149 11.54 -8.59 -4.15
C LEU A 149 10.83 -9.26 -2.97
N THR A 150 10.15 -8.48 -2.11
CA THR A 150 9.37 -9.01 -0.98
C THR A 150 7.87 -8.77 -1.10
N GLY A 151 7.45 -7.84 -1.95
CA GLY A 151 6.07 -7.38 -1.97
C GLY A 151 5.60 -6.74 -0.66
N SER A 152 6.49 -6.34 0.23
CA SER A 152 6.17 -5.70 1.52
C SER A 152 5.42 -4.38 1.35
N ARG A 153 4.64 -3.99 2.36
CA ARG A 153 4.03 -2.66 2.36
C ARG A 153 5.10 -1.60 2.56
N ARG A 154 4.90 -0.45 1.94
CA ARG A 154 5.82 0.70 1.98
C ARG A 154 6.30 1.00 3.40
N GLU A 155 5.38 1.14 4.35
CA GLU A 155 5.71 1.51 5.73
C GLU A 155 6.41 0.37 6.48
N GLU A 156 5.98 -0.89 6.26
CA GLU A 156 6.64 -2.05 6.84
C GLU A 156 8.12 -2.12 6.45
N GLY A 157 8.44 -1.89 5.16
CA GLY A 157 9.84 -1.83 4.70
C GLY A 157 10.61 -0.64 5.27
N MET A 158 10.01 0.57 5.32
CA MET A 158 10.69 1.76 5.85
C MET A 158 11.04 1.65 7.34
N THR A 159 10.22 0.96 8.11
CA THR A 159 10.39 0.81 9.57
C THR A 159 10.99 -0.52 9.97
N LEU A 160 11.53 -1.30 9.04
CA LEU A 160 12.25 -2.55 9.35
C LEU A 160 13.51 -2.22 10.16
N GLU A 161 13.58 -2.76 11.38
CA GLU A 161 14.71 -2.55 12.29
C GLU A 161 15.82 -3.58 12.04
N VAL A 162 17.05 -3.18 12.34
CA VAL A 162 18.22 -4.06 12.19
C VAL A 162 18.08 -5.32 13.07
N GLU A 163 17.55 -5.16 14.28
CA GLU A 163 17.32 -6.27 15.23
C GLU A 163 16.25 -7.27 14.76
N GLN A 164 15.41 -6.86 13.81
CA GLN A 164 14.39 -7.72 13.21
C GLN A 164 14.91 -8.62 12.09
N VAL A 165 16.21 -8.49 11.75
CA VAL A 165 16.86 -9.26 10.69
C VAL A 165 17.75 -10.34 11.31
N ASP A 166 17.44 -11.60 11.07
CA ASP A 166 18.28 -12.74 11.43
C ASP A 166 19.12 -13.17 10.22
N LEU A 167 20.40 -12.77 10.23
CA LEU A 167 21.33 -13.12 9.16
C LEU A 167 21.71 -14.62 9.17
N LYS A 168 21.62 -15.31 10.33
CA LYS A 168 21.94 -16.75 10.42
C LYS A 168 20.79 -17.57 9.81
N GLN A 169 19.56 -17.22 10.16
CA GLN A 169 18.37 -17.87 9.60
C GLN A 169 17.96 -17.30 8.24
N ARG A 170 18.64 -16.27 7.73
CA ARG A 170 18.28 -15.58 6.48
C ARG A 170 16.80 -15.22 6.46
N SER A 171 16.35 -14.50 7.48
CA SER A 171 14.95 -14.11 7.66
C SER A 171 14.85 -12.71 8.26
N TYR A 172 13.66 -12.14 8.19
CA TYR A 172 13.30 -10.89 8.86
C TYR A 172 11.89 -10.98 9.41
N THR A 173 11.62 -10.22 10.49
CA THR A 173 10.34 -10.28 11.20
C THR A 173 9.71 -8.90 11.30
N PHE A 174 8.50 -8.73 10.81
CA PHE A 174 7.67 -7.58 11.13
C PHE A 174 6.94 -7.84 12.45
N LEU A 175 7.27 -7.08 13.51
CA LEU A 175 6.70 -7.30 14.85
C LEU A 175 5.26 -6.79 14.99
N ASP A 176 4.94 -5.62 14.43
CA ASP A 176 3.60 -5.02 14.46
C ASP A 176 3.12 -4.62 13.07
N PRO A 177 2.90 -5.58 12.16
CA PRO A 177 2.34 -5.28 10.87
C PRO A 177 0.86 -4.86 10.99
N LYS A 178 0.29 -4.34 9.92
CA LYS A 178 -1.10 -3.87 9.87
C LYS A 178 -2.13 -4.86 10.46
N ASN A 179 -1.81 -6.16 10.47
CA ASN A 179 -2.67 -7.22 11.00
C ASN A 179 -2.41 -7.50 12.51
N ARG A 180 -1.50 -6.76 13.15
CA ARG A 180 -1.12 -6.89 14.57
C ARG A 180 -0.66 -8.28 14.99
N GLN A 181 -0.14 -9.08 14.05
CA GLN A 181 0.47 -10.38 14.33
C GLN A 181 1.88 -10.39 13.73
N PRO A 182 2.90 -10.73 14.52
CA PRO A 182 4.27 -10.85 14.01
C PRO A 182 4.33 -11.78 12.80
N LEU A 183 5.13 -11.41 11.82
CA LEU A 183 5.31 -12.19 10.60
C LEU A 183 6.78 -12.30 10.26
N THR A 184 7.32 -13.53 10.31
CA THR A 184 8.67 -13.84 9.86
C THR A 184 8.65 -14.31 8.41
N LEU A 185 9.52 -13.75 7.60
CA LEU A 185 9.66 -14.01 6.17
C LEU A 185 11.10 -14.31 5.79
N PRO A 186 11.35 -15.21 4.83
CA PRO A 186 12.70 -15.55 4.39
C PRO A 186 13.29 -14.45 3.50
N LEU A 187 14.60 -14.31 3.52
CA LEU A 187 15.38 -13.50 2.59
C LEU A 187 15.89 -14.40 1.47
N PRO A 188 15.48 -14.21 0.22
CA PRO A 188 16.03 -14.92 -0.94
C PRO A 188 17.43 -14.41 -1.27
N ASP A 189 18.18 -15.12 -2.12
CA ASP A 189 19.64 -14.98 -2.25
C ASP A 189 20.13 -13.58 -2.60
N TYR A 190 19.62 -13.00 -3.67
CA TYR A 190 20.04 -11.67 -4.13
C TYR A 190 19.70 -10.58 -3.08
N LEU A 191 18.48 -10.66 -2.54
CA LEU A 191 18.05 -9.71 -1.51
C LEU A 191 18.81 -9.90 -0.19
N PHE A 192 19.17 -11.14 0.15
CA PHE A 192 19.97 -11.43 1.35
C PHE A 192 21.31 -10.71 1.32
N ASP A 193 22.00 -10.69 0.18
CA ASP A 193 23.29 -10.02 0.06
C ASP A 193 23.14 -8.51 0.24
N ILE A 194 22.08 -7.91 -0.29
CA ILE A 194 21.76 -6.49 -0.08
C ILE A 194 21.52 -6.20 1.41
N ILE A 195 20.64 -6.97 2.05
CA ILE A 195 20.27 -6.75 3.46
C ILE A 195 21.44 -7.00 4.40
N LYS A 196 22.25 -8.05 4.13
CA LYS A 196 23.49 -8.35 4.87
C LYS A 196 24.46 -7.15 4.84
N GLN A 197 24.63 -6.51 3.69
CA GLN A 197 25.43 -5.30 3.54
C GLN A 197 24.84 -4.13 4.35
N ARG A 198 23.50 -3.94 4.30
CA ARG A 198 22.81 -2.89 5.06
C ARG A 198 23.01 -3.07 6.56
N VAL A 199 22.76 -4.27 7.08
CA VAL A 199 22.92 -4.60 8.50
C VAL A 199 24.37 -4.41 8.96
N LYS A 200 25.36 -4.87 8.17
CA LYS A 200 26.78 -4.68 8.50
C LYS A 200 27.21 -3.21 8.56
N ASN A 201 26.62 -2.38 7.70
CA ASN A 201 26.95 -0.97 7.58
C ASN A 201 26.02 -0.05 8.40
N ALA A 202 25.20 -0.61 9.25
CA ALA A 202 24.21 0.16 10.02
C ALA A 202 24.86 1.10 11.07
N ASN A 203 26.11 0.78 11.53
CA ASN A 203 26.88 1.64 12.44
C ASN A 203 26.11 2.20 13.64
N GLY A 204 25.19 1.41 14.21
CA GLY A 204 24.32 1.82 15.30
C GLY A 204 22.97 2.41 14.89
N ASP A 205 22.69 2.51 13.59
CA ASP A 205 21.35 2.85 13.11
C ASP A 205 20.33 1.80 13.57
N ARG A 206 19.19 2.26 14.04
CA ARG A 206 18.08 1.38 14.44
C ARG A 206 17.45 0.69 13.22
N TYR A 207 17.35 1.37 12.09
CA TYR A 207 16.60 0.91 10.92
C TYR A 207 17.52 0.42 9.80
N VAL A 208 17.13 -0.66 9.11
CA VAL A 208 17.83 -1.18 7.93
C VAL A 208 17.90 -0.12 6.82
N PHE A 209 16.84 0.66 6.67
CA PHE A 209 16.75 1.79 5.76
C PHE A 209 16.70 3.09 6.57
N SER A 210 17.84 3.50 7.07
CA SER A 210 18.01 4.72 7.87
C SER A 210 17.71 5.98 7.05
N GLY A 211 17.37 7.06 7.74
CA GLY A 211 17.07 8.36 7.17
C GLY A 211 17.47 9.50 8.11
N THR A 212 17.70 10.68 7.55
CA THR A 212 18.14 11.87 8.28
C THR A 212 17.01 12.61 9.02
N GLY A 213 15.76 12.15 8.89
CA GLY A 213 14.61 12.77 9.54
C GLY A 213 14.49 12.43 11.04
N LYS A 214 13.63 13.15 11.76
CA LYS A 214 13.39 12.98 13.20
C LYS A 214 13.08 11.53 13.64
N ASN A 215 12.52 10.73 12.74
CA ASN A 215 12.13 9.35 13.05
C ASN A 215 13.28 8.34 12.84
N GLY A 216 14.44 8.76 12.31
CA GLY A 216 15.61 7.91 12.07
C GLY A 216 15.47 6.92 10.91
N HIS A 217 14.28 6.70 10.37
CA HIS A 217 14.06 5.83 9.21
C HIS A 217 13.86 6.63 7.92
N LEU A 218 14.02 5.95 6.78
CA LEU A 218 13.71 6.49 5.47
C LEU A 218 12.26 7.00 5.41
N VAL A 219 12.04 8.12 4.77
CA VAL A 219 10.70 8.60 4.38
C VAL A 219 10.46 8.34 2.90
N GLU A 220 9.18 8.40 2.46
CA GLU A 220 8.82 8.12 1.07
C GLU A 220 9.70 8.90 0.07
N PRO A 221 10.50 8.23 -0.78
CA PRO A 221 11.51 8.86 -1.63
C PRO A 221 10.90 9.43 -2.92
N LYS A 222 9.93 10.35 -2.80
CA LYS A 222 9.14 10.89 -3.93
C LYS A 222 10.00 11.46 -5.06
N GLN A 223 11.10 12.14 -4.72
CA GLN A 223 11.97 12.74 -5.73
C GLN A 223 12.77 11.68 -6.50
N GLN A 224 13.24 10.65 -5.80
CA GLN A 224 13.95 9.55 -6.45
C GLN A 224 13.02 8.72 -7.34
N VAL A 225 11.80 8.45 -6.88
CA VAL A 225 10.77 7.81 -7.73
C VAL A 225 10.53 8.62 -9.01
N LYS A 226 10.44 9.96 -8.94
CA LYS A 226 10.33 10.81 -10.13
C LYS A 226 11.56 10.73 -11.05
N LYS A 227 12.77 10.62 -10.49
CA LYS A 227 14.01 10.45 -11.27
C LYS A 227 14.00 9.11 -12.00
N ILE A 228 13.63 8.02 -11.31
CA ILE A 228 13.50 6.68 -11.91
C ILE A 228 12.48 6.71 -13.06
N ILE A 229 11.29 7.27 -12.84
CA ILE A 229 10.25 7.40 -13.88
C ILE A 229 10.81 8.16 -15.11
N ARG A 230 11.53 9.24 -14.88
CA ARG A 230 12.09 10.07 -15.96
C ARG A 230 13.17 9.33 -16.75
N LYS A 231 14.00 8.52 -16.06
CA LYS A 231 15.08 7.76 -16.69
C LYS A 231 14.54 6.54 -17.46
N SER A 232 13.64 5.76 -16.86
CA SER A 232 13.11 4.54 -17.44
C SER A 232 11.92 4.75 -18.39
N GLY A 233 11.24 5.91 -18.33
CA GLY A 233 9.96 6.12 -19.00
C GLY A 233 8.78 5.38 -18.33
N VAL A 234 9.02 4.55 -17.32
CA VAL A 234 8.01 3.69 -16.70
C VAL A 234 7.34 4.42 -15.53
N THR A 235 6.04 4.65 -15.65
CA THR A 235 5.26 5.28 -14.57
C THR A 235 4.83 4.24 -13.53
N PHE A 236 5.25 4.42 -12.29
CA PHE A 236 4.91 3.52 -11.19
C PHE A 236 4.74 4.25 -9.85
N THR A 237 4.20 3.55 -8.88
CA THR A 237 4.21 3.91 -7.46
C THR A 237 4.83 2.79 -6.64
N LEU A 238 5.29 3.07 -5.41
CA LEU A 238 5.85 2.02 -4.54
C LEU A 238 4.85 0.88 -4.26
N HIS A 239 3.54 1.15 -4.33
CA HIS A 239 2.53 0.11 -4.18
C HIS A 239 2.42 -0.80 -5.42
N ASP A 240 2.80 -0.32 -6.59
CA ASP A 240 2.80 -1.12 -7.81
C ASP A 240 3.90 -2.19 -7.79
N LEU A 241 5.00 -1.99 -7.02
CA LEU A 241 6.04 -3.00 -6.79
C LEU A 241 5.43 -4.24 -6.11
N ARG A 242 4.62 -4.03 -5.09
CA ARG A 242 3.89 -5.13 -4.43
C ARG A 242 2.91 -5.82 -5.38
N ARG A 243 2.23 -5.09 -6.24
CA ARG A 243 1.36 -5.71 -7.26
C ARG A 243 2.16 -6.53 -8.25
N HIS A 244 3.32 -6.02 -8.66
CA HIS A 244 4.22 -6.76 -9.54
C HIS A 244 4.68 -8.07 -8.89
N PHE A 245 5.14 -8.03 -7.63
CA PHE A 245 5.50 -9.22 -6.86
C PHE A 245 4.35 -10.25 -6.82
N ILE A 246 3.13 -9.82 -6.49
CA ILE A 246 1.97 -10.71 -6.43
C ILE A 246 1.64 -11.30 -7.81
N THR A 247 1.71 -10.51 -8.87
CA THR A 247 1.45 -10.97 -10.25
C THR A 247 2.50 -11.99 -10.71
N VAL A 248 3.77 -11.76 -10.39
CA VAL A 248 4.83 -12.74 -10.68
C VAL A 248 4.62 -14.02 -9.85
N ALA A 249 4.29 -13.90 -8.57
CA ALA A 249 3.99 -15.04 -7.73
C ALA A 249 2.82 -15.88 -8.25
N ASP A 250 1.75 -15.23 -8.72
CA ASP A 250 0.59 -15.88 -9.33
C ASP A 250 0.98 -16.63 -10.62
N SER A 251 1.87 -16.05 -11.44
CA SER A 251 2.35 -16.68 -12.69
C SER A 251 3.25 -17.91 -12.49
N LEU A 252 3.64 -18.22 -11.25
CA LEU A 252 4.52 -19.34 -10.88
C LEU A 252 3.76 -20.53 -10.30
N ASP A 253 2.43 -20.55 -10.41
CA ASP A 253 1.55 -21.59 -9.85
C ASP A 253 1.81 -21.87 -8.35
N LEU A 254 2.19 -20.82 -7.62
CA LEU A 254 2.36 -20.92 -6.17
C LEU A 254 0.99 -20.97 -5.48
N SER A 255 0.90 -21.72 -4.40
CA SER A 255 -0.34 -21.80 -3.65
C SER A 255 -0.82 -20.42 -3.17
N VAL A 256 -2.10 -20.16 -3.26
CA VAL A 256 -2.73 -18.89 -2.78
C VAL A 256 -2.38 -18.64 -1.31
N PHE A 257 -2.23 -19.68 -0.49
CA PHE A 257 -1.81 -19.56 0.90
C PHE A 257 -0.37 -19.03 1.02
N ALA A 258 0.56 -19.55 0.22
CA ALA A 258 1.95 -19.06 0.21
C ALA A 258 1.99 -17.59 -0.20
N ILE A 259 1.30 -17.21 -1.27
CA ILE A 259 1.23 -15.82 -1.75
C ILE A 259 0.64 -14.90 -0.68
N LYS A 260 -0.50 -15.25 -0.10
CA LYS A 260 -1.13 -14.44 0.97
C LYS A 260 -0.22 -14.27 2.19
N ARG A 261 0.50 -15.33 2.58
CA ARG A 261 1.46 -15.26 3.69
C ARG A 261 2.65 -14.37 3.37
N LEU A 262 3.29 -14.55 2.22
CA LEU A 262 4.42 -13.72 1.78
C LEU A 262 4.07 -12.22 1.77
N VAL A 263 2.85 -11.88 1.38
CA VAL A 263 2.44 -10.48 1.34
C VAL A 263 1.64 -10.02 2.56
N ASN A 264 1.59 -10.79 3.62
CA ASN A 264 0.84 -10.43 4.83
C ASN A 264 -0.62 -9.98 4.54
N HIS A 265 -1.33 -10.76 3.75
CA HIS A 265 -2.77 -10.61 3.58
C HIS A 265 -3.51 -11.50 4.59
N SER A 266 -4.55 -10.96 5.21
CA SER A 266 -5.44 -11.75 6.05
C SER A 266 -6.08 -12.87 5.21
N ILE A 267 -5.98 -14.08 5.70
CA ILE A 267 -6.67 -15.25 5.14
C ILE A 267 -8.06 -15.27 5.80
N GLY A 268 -8.89 -14.23 5.53
CA GLY A 268 -10.18 -14.08 6.18
C GLY A 268 -11.16 -15.20 5.80
N GLY A 269 -11.85 -15.75 6.81
CA GLY A 269 -12.99 -16.66 6.62
C GLY A 269 -12.67 -18.13 6.42
N ASP A 270 -11.40 -18.53 6.38
CA ASP A 270 -11.01 -19.93 6.27
C ASP A 270 -10.62 -20.49 7.65
N VAL A 271 -11.46 -21.37 8.19
CA VAL A 271 -11.24 -22.08 9.48
C VAL A 271 -9.91 -22.82 9.45
N THR A 272 -9.50 -23.34 8.30
CA THR A 272 -8.25 -24.07 8.09
C THR A 272 -7.01 -23.20 8.31
N SER A 273 -7.13 -21.88 8.10
CA SER A 273 -6.02 -20.94 8.26
C SER A 273 -5.48 -20.86 9.70
N GLY A 274 -6.31 -21.17 10.70
CA GLY A 274 -5.93 -21.18 12.12
C GLY A 274 -5.08 -22.40 12.50
N TYR A 275 -5.15 -23.48 11.75
CA TYR A 275 -4.40 -24.72 12.02
C TYR A 275 -3.06 -24.81 11.30
N VAL A 276 -2.80 -23.95 10.31
CA VAL A 276 -1.54 -23.94 9.58
C VAL A 276 -0.51 -23.11 10.32
N VAL A 277 0.32 -23.77 11.12
CA VAL A 277 1.54 -23.16 11.66
C VAL A 277 2.45 -22.84 10.47
N THR A 278 2.67 -21.55 10.22
CA THR A 278 3.50 -21.14 9.08
C THR A 278 4.95 -21.17 9.49
N ASP A 279 5.62 -22.25 9.12
CA ASP A 279 7.07 -22.33 9.17
C ASP A 279 7.68 -21.45 8.06
N VAL A 280 8.66 -20.63 8.41
CA VAL A 280 9.41 -19.79 7.47
C VAL A 280 10.06 -20.65 6.38
N GLU A 281 10.43 -21.89 6.72
CA GLU A 281 11.05 -22.83 5.78
C GLU A 281 10.16 -23.15 4.57
N ARG A 282 8.86 -23.27 4.77
CA ARG A 282 7.90 -23.49 3.68
C ARG A 282 7.81 -22.32 2.70
N LEU A 283 8.18 -21.13 3.12
CA LEU A 283 8.13 -19.92 2.31
C LEU A 283 9.44 -19.65 1.55
N ARG A 284 10.56 -20.32 1.89
CA ARG A 284 11.87 -20.12 1.22
C ARG A 284 11.80 -20.44 -0.27
N GLY A 285 11.35 -21.63 -0.62
CA GLY A 285 11.23 -22.04 -2.02
C GLY A 285 10.34 -21.11 -2.84
N PRO A 286 9.10 -20.80 -2.42
CA PRO A 286 8.26 -19.80 -3.06
C PRO A 286 8.93 -18.44 -3.22
N MET A 287 9.54 -17.90 -2.16
CA MET A 287 10.18 -16.58 -2.18
C MET A 287 11.35 -16.55 -3.17
N GLN A 288 12.21 -17.59 -3.17
CA GLN A 288 13.33 -17.70 -4.10
C GLN A 288 12.87 -17.78 -5.55
N LYS A 289 11.84 -18.58 -5.85
CA LYS A 289 11.28 -18.67 -7.20
C LYS A 289 10.77 -17.32 -7.72
N ILE A 290 10.16 -16.52 -6.84
CA ILE A 290 9.66 -15.19 -7.22
C ILE A 290 10.84 -14.26 -7.52
N GLU A 291 11.87 -14.21 -6.65
CA GLU A 291 13.07 -13.42 -6.88
C GLU A 291 13.75 -13.82 -8.20
N ASP A 292 14.00 -15.12 -8.40
CA ASP A 292 14.65 -15.61 -9.62
C ASP A 292 13.88 -15.21 -10.89
N LYS A 293 12.55 -15.29 -10.85
CA LYS A 293 11.71 -14.88 -11.96
C LYS A 293 11.79 -13.38 -12.23
N ILE A 294 11.73 -12.56 -11.19
CA ILE A 294 11.85 -11.09 -11.31
C ILE A 294 13.21 -10.71 -11.88
N LEU A 295 14.31 -11.29 -11.34
CA LEU A 295 15.66 -11.02 -11.80
C LEU A 295 15.91 -11.52 -13.24
N ALA A 296 15.33 -12.65 -13.64
CA ALA A 296 15.38 -13.14 -15.01
C ALA A 296 14.63 -12.23 -15.98
N ILE A 297 13.47 -11.68 -15.60
CA ILE A 297 12.74 -10.70 -16.41
C ILE A 297 13.54 -9.39 -16.51
N ALA A 298 14.17 -8.96 -15.41
CA ALA A 298 14.99 -7.76 -15.38
C ALA A 298 16.33 -7.89 -16.14
N GLY A 299 16.69 -9.11 -16.61
CA GLY A 299 17.96 -9.37 -17.31
C GLY A 299 19.19 -9.45 -16.41
N VAL A 300 19.00 -9.58 -15.09
CA VAL A 300 20.09 -9.65 -14.08
C VAL A 300 20.60 -11.09 -13.90
N LYS A 301 19.71 -12.09 -14.04
CA LYS A 301 20.07 -13.51 -14.06
C LYS A 301 19.80 -14.10 -15.44
N GLU A 302 20.69 -14.92 -15.96
CA GLU A 302 20.43 -15.69 -17.18
C GLU A 302 19.15 -16.52 -17.00
N LYS A 303 18.30 -16.56 -18.05
CA LYS A 303 17.16 -17.46 -18.10
C LYS A 303 17.70 -18.88 -17.98
N GLY A 304 17.36 -19.61 -16.92
CA GLY A 304 17.80 -20.99 -16.72
C GLY A 304 17.60 -21.79 -18.02
N LYS A 305 18.66 -22.44 -18.51
CA LYS A 305 18.58 -23.33 -19.67
C LYS A 305 17.61 -24.45 -19.33
N VAL A 306 16.52 -24.53 -20.08
CA VAL A 306 15.64 -25.72 -20.08
C VAL A 306 16.46 -26.86 -20.67
N ILE A 307 16.95 -27.75 -19.83
CA ILE A 307 17.59 -28.97 -20.28
C ILE A 307 16.47 -29.94 -20.66
N PRO A 308 16.30 -30.32 -21.94
CA PRO A 308 15.29 -31.30 -22.30
C PRO A 308 15.66 -32.64 -21.66
N LEU A 309 14.73 -33.21 -20.91
CA LEU A 309 14.86 -34.57 -20.41
C LEU A 309 15.02 -35.52 -21.62
N LYS A 310 16.23 -36.11 -21.79
CA LYS A 310 16.41 -37.22 -22.73
C LYS A 310 15.53 -38.37 -22.23
N ARG A 311 14.51 -38.71 -23.00
CA ARG A 311 13.84 -40.01 -22.81
C ARG A 311 14.90 -41.10 -22.97
N GLN A 312 15.16 -41.81 -21.89
CA GLN A 312 15.85 -43.09 -21.99
C GLN A 312 14.88 -44.05 -22.67
N GLY A 313 15.24 -44.53 -23.88
CA GLY A 313 14.56 -45.59 -24.60
C GLY A 313 14.81 -46.95 -23.97
#